data_81f08e9309a1a99d611b705cc3c3a1ba
#
_entry.id   81f08e9309a1a99d611b705cc3c3a1ba
#
_cell.length_a   1.000
_cell.length_b   1.000
_cell.length_c   1.000
_cell.angle_alpha   90.00
_cell.angle_beta   90.00
_cell.angle_gamma   90.00
#
_symmetry.space_group_name_H-M   'P 1'
#
loop_
_entity.id
_entity.type
_entity.pdbx_description
1 polymer ?
#
loop_
_entity_poly.entity_id
_entity_poly.type
_entity_poly.pdbx_seq_one_letter_code
_entity_poly.pdbx_strand_id
1 'polypeptide(L)'
;EMCIRDRYYFSMMWKERKGNWDKKDKEMLTKELGTKIDLLNLQWIYRAKKYYHMLAPDIYTLLIPIQHKLSNQEFKDLVEAPSVEEFKRRLNETYYGKKYEFGEQVQIESIVNECVEHILTIAYRNHPYSLASIQQYLFLKEEEIYKITTALECIRYGLSQRETLQYLVQKQRRQGGNAS
;
A
#
# COMPACT_ATOMS: atom_id res chain seq x y z
N GLU A 1 -13.87 -13.54 0.92
CA GLU A 1 -13.97 -13.52 -0.58
C GLU A 1 -13.07 -12.45 -1.21
N MET A 2 -12.95 -11.26 -0.61
CA MET A 2 -12.13 -10.16 -1.16
C MET A 2 -10.65 -10.55 -1.30
N CYS A 3 -10.04 -11.16 -0.29
CA CYS A 3 -8.62 -11.54 -0.30
C CYS A 3 -8.25 -12.58 -1.38
N ILE A 4 -9.13 -13.52 -1.73
CA ILE A 4 -8.85 -14.55 -2.75
C ILE A 4 -8.78 -13.91 -4.13
N ARG A 5 -9.72 -13.01 -4.45
CA ARG A 5 -9.76 -12.28 -5.71
C ARG A 5 -8.54 -11.37 -5.86
N ASP A 6 -8.19 -10.63 -4.80
CA ASP A 6 -7.06 -9.72 -4.79
C ASP A 6 -5.74 -10.49 -4.93
N ARG A 7 -5.60 -11.63 -4.24
CA ARG A 7 -4.43 -12.51 -4.36
C ARG A 7 -4.25 -13.00 -5.81
N TYR A 8 -5.34 -13.44 -6.46
CA TYR A 8 -5.29 -13.88 -7.85
C TYR A 8 -4.91 -12.73 -8.79
N TYR A 9 -5.57 -11.57 -8.63
CA TYR A 9 -5.33 -10.37 -9.42
C TYR A 9 -3.86 -9.93 -9.35
N PHE A 10 -3.32 -9.75 -8.15
CA PHE A 10 -1.92 -9.32 -7.98
C PHE A 10 -0.92 -10.37 -8.45
N SER A 11 -1.23 -11.65 -8.30
CA SER A 11 -0.37 -12.74 -8.82
C SER A 11 -0.34 -12.75 -10.35
N MET A 12 -1.47 -12.48 -11.00
CA MET A 12 -1.58 -12.34 -12.44
C MET A 12 -0.79 -11.11 -12.93
N MET A 13 -1.03 -9.95 -12.35
CA MET A 13 -0.32 -8.70 -12.70
C MET A 13 1.19 -8.85 -12.52
N TRP A 14 1.63 -9.54 -11.48
CA TRP A 14 3.05 -9.81 -11.26
C TRP A 14 3.68 -10.68 -12.33
N LYS A 15 2.95 -11.62 -12.90
CA LYS A 15 3.40 -12.43 -14.04
C LYS A 15 3.46 -11.58 -15.32
N GLU A 16 2.42 -10.82 -15.59
CA GLU A 16 2.29 -9.98 -16.80
C GLU A 16 3.35 -8.89 -16.89
N ARG A 17 3.92 -8.42 -15.75
CA ARG A 17 5.04 -7.45 -15.76
C ARG A 17 6.27 -7.93 -16.56
N LYS A 18 6.42 -9.26 -16.78
CA LYS A 18 7.48 -9.84 -17.58
C LYS A 18 7.19 -9.81 -19.10
N GLY A 19 6.02 -9.32 -19.50
CA GLY A 19 5.61 -9.20 -20.89
C GLY A 19 6.57 -8.40 -21.78
N ASN A 20 6.20 -8.15 -23.00
CA ASN A 20 7.05 -7.44 -23.99
C ASN A 20 7.02 -5.92 -23.77
N TRP A 21 7.49 -5.48 -22.59
CA TRP A 21 7.62 -4.07 -22.21
C TRP A 21 9.05 -3.59 -22.42
N ASP A 22 9.23 -2.28 -22.57
CA ASP A 22 10.56 -1.68 -22.51
C ASP A 22 11.22 -1.90 -21.14
N LYS A 23 12.54 -1.89 -21.07
CA LYS A 23 13.31 -2.15 -19.84
C LYS A 23 12.90 -1.20 -18.71
N LYS A 24 12.70 0.09 -19.03
CA LYS A 24 12.32 1.11 -18.06
C LYS A 24 10.91 0.89 -17.50
N ASP A 25 9.97 0.52 -18.36
CA ASP A 25 8.60 0.19 -17.95
C ASP A 25 8.58 -1.07 -17.08
N LYS A 26 9.37 -2.10 -17.39
CA LYS A 26 9.53 -3.29 -16.53
C LYS A 26 10.06 -2.95 -15.14
N GLU A 27 11.07 -2.10 -15.08
CA GLU A 27 11.66 -1.66 -13.80
C GLU A 27 10.65 -0.88 -12.97
N MET A 28 9.91 0.04 -13.61
CA MET A 28 8.86 0.83 -12.97
C MET A 28 7.71 -0.06 -12.47
N LEU A 29 7.16 -0.93 -13.33
CA LEU A 29 6.09 -1.87 -12.96
C LEU A 29 6.52 -2.82 -11.83
N THR A 30 7.75 -3.32 -11.87
CA THR A 30 8.29 -4.19 -10.82
C THR A 30 8.38 -3.46 -9.49
N LYS A 31 8.83 -2.22 -9.51
CA LYS A 31 8.99 -1.41 -8.31
C LYS A 31 7.63 -0.98 -7.73
N GLU A 32 6.73 -0.51 -8.56
CA GLU A 32 5.39 -0.09 -8.16
C GLU A 32 4.58 -1.27 -7.61
N LEU A 33 4.41 -2.31 -8.44
CA LEU A 33 3.59 -3.46 -8.10
C LEU A 33 4.18 -4.26 -6.92
N GLY A 34 5.50 -4.43 -6.90
CA GLY A 34 6.18 -5.11 -5.80
C GLY A 34 6.03 -4.38 -4.47
N THR A 35 6.18 -3.05 -4.47
CA THR A 35 5.96 -2.23 -3.26
C THR A 35 4.50 -2.31 -2.81
N LYS A 36 3.55 -2.23 -3.74
CA LYS A 36 2.12 -2.34 -3.44
C LYS A 36 1.77 -3.69 -2.82
N ILE A 37 2.31 -4.78 -3.36
CA ILE A 37 2.10 -6.14 -2.83
C ILE A 37 2.69 -6.30 -1.42
N ASP A 38 3.94 -5.87 -1.20
CA ASP A 38 4.56 -5.94 0.13
C ASP A 38 3.72 -5.20 1.17
N LEU A 39 3.32 -3.96 0.87
CA LEU A 39 2.55 -3.13 1.79
C LEU A 39 1.13 -3.67 2.04
N LEU A 40 0.48 -4.24 1.02
CA LEU A 40 -0.81 -4.95 1.19
C LEU A 40 -0.65 -6.17 2.10
N ASN A 41 0.38 -6.98 1.91
CA ASN A 41 0.66 -8.10 2.79
C ASN A 41 0.88 -7.66 4.24
N LEU A 42 1.65 -6.59 4.46
CA LEU A 42 1.85 -5.99 5.80
C LEU A 42 0.53 -5.54 6.42
N GLN A 43 -0.32 -4.89 5.64
CA GLN A 43 -1.65 -4.47 6.08
C GLN A 43 -2.53 -5.65 6.48
N TRP A 44 -2.52 -6.72 5.69
CA TRP A 44 -3.33 -7.91 5.98
C TRP A 44 -2.81 -8.66 7.21
N ILE A 45 -1.49 -8.81 7.39
CA ILE A 45 -0.90 -9.37 8.61
C ILE A 45 -1.32 -8.56 9.84
N TYR A 46 -1.19 -7.23 9.77
CA TYR A 46 -1.58 -6.35 10.86
C TYR A 46 -3.06 -6.49 11.22
N ARG A 47 -3.95 -6.45 10.21
CA ARG A 47 -5.41 -6.59 10.41
C ARG A 47 -5.78 -7.96 10.96
N ALA A 48 -5.18 -9.04 10.41
CA ALA A 48 -5.40 -10.40 10.86
C ALA A 48 -5.05 -10.58 12.34
N LYS A 49 -3.93 -10.01 12.79
CA LYS A 49 -3.51 -10.06 14.19
C LYS A 49 -4.36 -9.15 15.09
N LYS A 50 -4.59 -7.91 14.67
CA LYS A 50 -5.23 -6.90 15.53
C LYS A 50 -6.72 -7.12 15.72
N TYR A 51 -7.44 -7.45 14.65
CA TYR A 51 -8.90 -7.49 14.66
C TYR A 51 -9.48 -8.90 14.65
N TYR A 52 -8.76 -9.87 14.07
CA TYR A 52 -9.27 -11.22 13.89
C TYR A 52 -8.54 -12.26 14.74
N HIS A 53 -7.46 -11.89 15.42
CA HIS A 53 -6.64 -12.78 16.28
C HIS A 53 -6.29 -14.11 15.58
N MET A 54 -6.01 -14.05 14.28
CA MET A 54 -5.72 -15.22 13.45
C MET A 54 -4.36 -15.82 13.79
N LEU A 55 -4.28 -17.15 13.67
CA LEU A 55 -3.02 -17.89 13.83
C LEU A 55 -2.15 -17.76 12.55
N ALA A 56 -0.84 -17.93 12.70
CA ALA A 56 0.10 -17.80 11.59
C ALA A 56 -0.25 -18.69 10.36
N PRO A 57 -0.65 -19.96 10.49
CA PRO A 57 -1.04 -20.78 9.35
C PRO A 57 -2.20 -20.18 8.54
N ASP A 58 -3.20 -19.62 9.21
CA ASP A 58 -4.35 -19.00 8.57
C ASP A 58 -3.96 -17.70 7.87
N ILE A 59 -3.08 -16.90 8.48
CA ILE A 59 -2.55 -15.67 7.89
C ILE A 59 -1.83 -15.98 6.57
N TYR A 60 -0.98 -17.04 6.52
CA TYR A 60 -0.29 -17.42 5.29
C TYR A 60 -1.24 -17.72 4.14
N THR A 61 -2.44 -18.23 4.39
CA THR A 61 -3.44 -18.50 3.34
C THR A 61 -4.00 -17.24 2.69
N LEU A 62 -4.00 -16.12 3.40
CA LEU A 62 -4.52 -14.84 2.92
C LEU A 62 -3.52 -14.07 2.07
N LEU A 63 -2.21 -14.27 2.30
CA LEU A 63 -1.17 -13.43 1.75
C LEU A 63 -0.88 -13.71 0.27
N ILE A 64 -0.49 -12.67 -0.45
CA ILE A 64 0.03 -12.79 -1.80
C ILE A 64 1.43 -13.41 -1.71
N PRO A 65 1.71 -14.55 -2.37
CA PRO A 65 2.99 -15.27 -2.25
C PRO A 65 4.09 -14.61 -3.10
N ILE A 66 4.24 -13.31 -2.96
CA ILE A 66 5.20 -12.47 -3.69
C ILE A 66 5.81 -11.51 -2.69
N GLN A 67 7.14 -11.35 -2.76
CA GLN A 67 7.91 -10.43 -1.94
C GLN A 67 8.82 -9.61 -2.85
N HIS A 68 9.02 -8.34 -2.54
CA HIS A 68 9.84 -7.43 -3.34
C HIS A 68 11.00 -6.84 -2.53
N LYS A 69 10.74 -6.15 -1.45
CA LYS A 69 11.74 -5.54 -0.56
C LYS A 69 11.84 -6.24 0.79
N LEU A 70 10.86 -7.05 1.14
CA LEU A 70 10.92 -7.89 2.31
C LEU A 70 11.65 -9.19 1.98
N SER A 71 12.61 -9.59 2.79
CA SER A 71 13.22 -10.92 2.71
C SER A 71 12.24 -11.99 3.19
N ASN A 72 12.47 -13.23 2.78
CA ASN A 72 11.66 -14.37 3.23
C ASN A 72 11.65 -14.49 4.77
N GLN A 73 12.78 -14.19 5.42
CA GLN A 73 12.89 -14.28 6.88
C GLN A 73 12.10 -13.16 7.55
N GLU A 74 12.26 -11.90 7.12
CA GLU A 74 11.48 -10.77 7.66
C GLU A 74 9.97 -11.02 7.51
N PHE A 75 9.54 -11.52 6.35
CA PHE A 75 8.14 -11.84 6.09
C PHE A 75 7.61 -12.92 7.06
N LYS A 76 8.38 -13.99 7.26
CA LYS A 76 8.06 -15.05 8.21
C LYS A 76 7.99 -14.51 9.63
N ASP A 77 8.99 -13.75 10.06
CA ASP A 77 9.05 -13.17 11.40
C ASP A 77 7.85 -12.26 11.68
N LEU A 78 7.40 -11.48 10.68
CA LEU A 78 6.20 -10.63 10.79
C LEU A 78 4.92 -11.46 10.95
N VAL A 79 4.77 -12.54 10.16
CA VAL A 79 3.60 -13.42 10.25
C VAL A 79 3.57 -14.17 11.59
N GLU A 80 4.73 -14.65 12.06
CA GLU A 80 4.88 -15.44 13.28
C GLU A 80 5.01 -14.58 14.56
N ALA A 81 4.98 -13.25 14.46
CA ALA A 81 5.02 -12.38 15.62
C ALA A 81 3.87 -12.71 16.59
N PRO A 82 4.14 -12.93 17.90
CA PRO A 82 3.13 -13.40 18.86
C PRO A 82 2.10 -12.33 19.22
N SER A 83 2.42 -11.05 19.04
CA SER A 83 1.52 -9.93 19.34
C SER A 83 1.60 -8.82 18.29
N VAL A 84 0.67 -7.87 18.35
CA VAL A 84 0.66 -6.68 17.49
C VAL A 84 1.86 -5.77 17.81
N GLU A 85 2.27 -5.68 19.06
CA GLU A 85 3.42 -4.90 19.51
C GLU A 85 4.72 -5.48 18.95
N GLU A 86 4.88 -6.79 19.02
CA GLU A 86 6.03 -7.48 18.45
C GLU A 86 6.05 -7.38 16.92
N PHE A 87 4.89 -7.46 16.26
CA PHE A 87 4.77 -7.20 14.82
C PHE A 87 5.27 -5.79 14.47
N LYS A 88 4.83 -4.76 15.21
CA LYS A 88 5.26 -3.37 14.98
C LYS A 88 6.76 -3.21 15.20
N ARG A 89 7.31 -3.82 16.25
CA ARG A 89 8.76 -3.79 16.51
C ARG A 89 9.55 -4.36 15.34
N ARG A 90 9.19 -5.55 14.88
CA ARG A 90 9.84 -6.21 13.72
C ARG A 90 9.64 -5.43 12.42
N LEU A 91 8.44 -4.86 12.22
CA LEU A 91 8.14 -4.01 11.06
C LEU A 91 9.10 -2.81 10.97
N ASN A 92 9.39 -2.16 12.09
CA ASN A 92 10.31 -1.02 12.14
C ASN A 92 11.77 -1.40 11.79
N GLU A 93 12.15 -2.66 11.91
CA GLU A 93 13.46 -3.18 11.51
C GLU A 93 13.57 -3.45 10.01
N THR A 94 12.44 -3.57 9.29
CA THR A 94 12.39 -3.84 7.84
C THR A 94 12.78 -2.63 7.00
N TYR A 95 12.96 -2.87 5.67
CA TYR A 95 13.14 -1.79 4.69
C TYR A 95 12.04 -0.72 4.79
N TYR A 96 10.79 -1.13 4.96
CA TYR A 96 9.65 -0.19 5.05
C TYR A 96 9.65 0.56 6.37
N GLY A 97 9.94 -0.09 7.48
CA GLY A 97 10.01 0.54 8.79
C GLY A 97 11.08 1.60 8.89
N LYS A 98 12.26 1.34 8.31
CA LYS A 98 13.38 2.30 8.25
C LYS A 98 13.08 3.52 7.38
N LYS A 99 12.21 3.36 6.38
CA LYS A 99 11.85 4.43 5.44
C LYS A 99 10.63 5.23 5.88
N TYR A 100 9.67 4.57 6.53
CA TYR A 100 8.40 5.14 6.98
C TYR A 100 8.25 4.84 8.47
N GLU A 101 8.28 5.87 9.31
CA GLU A 101 8.06 5.70 10.74
C GLU A 101 6.65 5.21 11.03
N PHE A 102 6.52 3.95 11.44
CA PHE A 102 5.26 3.37 11.86
C PHE A 102 5.02 3.68 13.35
N GLY A 103 4.34 4.78 13.65
CA GLY A 103 3.93 5.15 15.00
C GLY A 103 2.79 4.26 15.55
N GLU A 104 2.27 4.58 16.72
CA GLU A 104 1.22 3.77 17.39
C GLU A 104 -0.10 3.66 16.59
N GLN A 105 -0.44 4.67 15.81
CA GLN A 105 -1.68 4.74 15.01
C GLN A 105 -1.43 4.58 13.51
N VAL A 106 -0.60 3.64 13.10
CA VAL A 106 -0.23 3.50 11.70
C VAL A 106 -1.41 3.04 10.86
N GLN A 107 -1.79 3.92 9.95
CA GLN A 107 -2.62 3.55 8.82
C GLN A 107 -1.69 3.12 7.67
N ILE A 108 -1.40 1.83 7.57
CA ILE A 108 -0.58 1.26 6.49
C ILE A 108 -1.14 1.68 5.12
N GLU A 109 -2.46 1.81 5.00
CA GLU A 109 -3.16 2.26 3.79
C GLU A 109 -2.70 3.62 3.28
N SER A 110 -2.48 4.60 4.16
CA SER A 110 -1.97 5.93 3.74
C SER A 110 -0.53 5.84 3.20
N ILE A 111 0.28 4.97 3.79
CA ILE A 111 1.66 4.74 3.35
C ILE A 111 1.69 4.05 2.00
N VAL A 112 0.78 3.09 1.73
CA VAL A 112 0.68 2.45 0.40
C VAL A 112 0.50 3.49 -0.69
N ASN A 113 -0.50 4.37 -0.52
CA ASN A 113 -0.80 5.39 -1.53
C ASN A 113 0.35 6.38 -1.71
N GLU A 114 0.96 6.84 -0.60
CA GLU A 114 2.12 7.74 -0.64
C GLU A 114 3.31 7.10 -1.39
N CYS A 115 3.60 5.84 -1.12
CA CYS A 115 4.68 5.12 -1.80
C CYS A 115 4.41 4.98 -3.29
N VAL A 116 3.19 4.59 -3.67
CA VAL A 116 2.80 4.40 -5.08
C VAL A 116 2.84 5.74 -5.80
N GLU A 117 2.26 6.81 -5.23
CA GLU A 117 2.29 8.15 -5.78
C GLU A 117 3.73 8.62 -6.03
N HIS A 118 4.60 8.45 -5.05
CA HIS A 118 6.02 8.83 -5.16
C HIS A 118 6.74 8.05 -6.28
N ILE A 119 6.53 6.73 -6.38
CA ILE A 119 7.12 5.89 -7.42
C ILE A 119 6.65 6.36 -8.81
N LEU A 120 5.35 6.55 -8.99
CA LEU A 120 4.76 6.97 -10.26
C LEU A 120 5.18 8.37 -10.65
N THR A 121 5.23 9.31 -9.68
CA THR A 121 5.67 10.69 -9.92
C THR A 121 7.13 10.75 -10.40
N ILE A 122 8.02 9.99 -9.76
CA ILE A 122 9.43 9.92 -10.19
C ILE A 122 9.53 9.29 -11.58
N ALA A 123 8.81 8.20 -11.83
CA ALA A 123 8.82 7.53 -13.11
C ALA A 123 8.31 8.43 -14.24
N TYR A 124 7.22 9.16 -14.01
CA TYR A 124 6.66 10.15 -14.94
C TYR A 124 7.64 11.29 -15.24
N ARG A 125 8.25 11.88 -14.20
CA ARG A 125 9.23 12.98 -14.40
C ARG A 125 10.44 12.55 -15.22
N ASN A 126 10.90 11.31 -15.00
CA ASN A 126 12.07 10.79 -15.71
C ASN A 126 11.72 10.32 -17.13
N HIS A 127 10.49 9.85 -17.36
CA HIS A 127 10.04 9.25 -18.63
C HIS A 127 8.58 9.62 -18.92
N PRO A 128 8.29 10.87 -19.34
CA PRO A 128 6.91 11.35 -19.52
C PRO A 128 6.17 10.68 -20.69
N TYR A 129 6.88 10.05 -21.61
CA TYR A 129 6.28 9.35 -22.78
C TYR A 129 6.31 7.82 -22.62
N SER A 130 6.19 7.34 -21.39
CA SER A 130 6.19 5.92 -21.04
C SER A 130 4.85 5.50 -20.43
N LEU A 131 4.75 4.21 -20.09
CA LEU A 131 3.62 3.66 -19.33
C LEU A 131 3.39 4.39 -18.00
N ALA A 132 4.45 4.97 -17.41
CA ALA A 132 4.36 5.73 -16.17
C ALA A 132 3.35 6.89 -16.22
N SER A 133 3.20 7.55 -17.39
CA SER A 133 2.22 8.63 -17.57
C SER A 133 0.78 8.14 -17.44
N ILE A 134 0.49 6.99 -18.03
CA ILE A 134 -0.83 6.37 -17.96
C ILE A 134 -1.12 5.90 -16.55
N GLN A 135 -0.17 5.23 -15.92
CA GLN A 135 -0.28 4.73 -14.54
C GLN A 135 -0.48 5.88 -13.55
N GLN A 136 0.27 6.97 -13.68
CA GLN A 136 0.10 8.15 -12.82
C GLN A 136 -1.27 8.79 -13.02
N TYR A 137 -1.72 8.93 -14.27
CA TYR A 137 -3.05 9.48 -14.56
C TYR A 137 -4.15 8.63 -13.93
N LEU A 138 -4.11 7.31 -14.10
CA LEU A 138 -5.08 6.39 -13.51
C LEU A 138 -5.07 6.47 -11.99
N PHE A 139 -3.90 6.47 -11.37
CA PHE A 139 -3.76 6.61 -9.91
C PHE A 139 -4.39 7.92 -9.40
N LEU A 140 -4.10 9.05 -10.05
CA LEU A 140 -4.68 10.34 -9.68
C LEU A 140 -6.22 10.35 -9.85
N LYS A 141 -6.74 9.68 -10.88
CA LYS A 141 -8.19 9.56 -11.08
C LYS A 141 -8.86 8.65 -10.05
N GLU A 142 -8.22 7.56 -9.66
CA GLU A 142 -8.70 6.71 -8.55
C GLU A 142 -8.75 7.50 -7.23
N GLU A 143 -7.73 8.30 -6.92
CA GLU A 143 -7.70 9.18 -5.74
C GLU A 143 -8.79 10.27 -5.80
N GLU A 144 -9.03 10.85 -6.97
CA GLU A 144 -10.11 11.84 -7.18
C GLU A 144 -11.48 11.22 -6.91
N ILE A 145 -11.76 10.06 -7.51
CA ILE A 145 -13.01 9.32 -7.31
C ILE A 145 -13.20 8.97 -5.82
N TYR A 146 -12.15 8.46 -5.18
CA TYR A 146 -12.18 8.15 -3.76
C TYR A 146 -12.54 9.37 -2.89
N LYS A 147 -11.92 10.53 -3.17
CA LYS A 147 -12.21 11.78 -2.45
C LYS A 147 -13.66 12.24 -2.64
N ILE A 148 -14.15 12.19 -3.89
CA ILE A 148 -15.54 12.55 -4.20
C ILE A 148 -16.51 11.59 -3.48
N THR A 149 -16.29 10.29 -3.56
CA THR A 149 -17.12 9.29 -2.90
C THR A 149 -17.15 9.49 -1.39
N THR A 150 -15.97 9.69 -0.78
CA THR A 150 -15.86 9.97 0.66
C THR A 150 -16.61 11.24 1.06
N ALA A 151 -16.50 12.32 0.27
CA ALA A 151 -17.23 13.56 0.53
C ALA A 151 -18.75 13.34 0.47
N LEU A 152 -19.25 12.62 -0.54
CA LEU A 152 -20.66 12.29 -0.69
C LEU A 152 -21.17 11.42 0.47
N GLU A 153 -20.39 10.44 0.92
CA GLU A 153 -20.73 9.62 2.08
C GLU A 153 -20.79 10.47 3.36
N CYS A 154 -19.83 11.35 3.59
CA CYS A 154 -19.83 12.27 4.73
C CYS A 154 -21.10 13.14 4.74
N ILE A 155 -21.47 13.69 3.58
CA ILE A 155 -22.72 14.48 3.43
C ILE A 155 -23.94 13.60 3.71
N ARG A 156 -23.98 12.39 3.19
CA ARG A 156 -25.09 11.43 3.43
C ARG A 156 -25.26 11.10 4.89
N TYR A 157 -24.17 11.02 5.65
CA TYR A 157 -24.19 10.79 7.11
C TYR A 157 -24.41 12.07 7.93
N GLY A 158 -24.64 13.21 7.29
CA GLY A 158 -24.92 14.49 7.95
C GLY A 158 -23.71 15.12 8.65
N LEU A 159 -22.51 14.77 8.23
CA LEU A 159 -21.29 15.37 8.78
C LEU A 159 -21.17 16.83 8.34
N SER A 160 -20.68 17.68 9.25
CA SER A 160 -20.40 19.08 8.93
C SER A 160 -19.28 19.22 7.89
N GLN A 161 -19.25 20.37 7.22
CA GLN A 161 -18.18 20.70 6.27
C GLN A 161 -16.78 20.55 6.90
N ARG A 162 -16.62 20.94 8.16
CA ARG A 162 -15.35 20.86 8.89
C ARG A 162 -14.93 19.40 9.10
N GLU A 163 -15.84 18.54 9.50
CA GLU A 163 -15.59 17.10 9.68
C GLU A 163 -15.28 16.43 8.35
N THR A 164 -16.06 16.72 7.30
CA THR A 164 -15.80 16.22 5.94
C THR A 164 -14.41 16.60 5.46
N LEU A 165 -14.01 17.87 5.61
CA LEU A 165 -12.67 18.31 5.27
C LEU A 165 -11.58 17.60 6.09
N GLN A 166 -11.84 17.30 7.37
CA GLN A 166 -10.88 16.53 8.18
C GLN A 166 -10.67 15.12 7.63
N TYR A 167 -11.74 14.42 7.20
CA TYR A 167 -11.60 13.10 6.57
C TYR A 167 -10.82 13.15 5.25
N LEU A 168 -11.04 14.19 4.43
CA LEU A 168 -10.34 14.37 3.16
C LEU A 168 -8.89 14.82 3.34
N VAL A 169 -8.60 15.68 4.32
CA VAL A 169 -7.28 16.30 4.56
C VAL A 169 -6.40 15.47 5.50
N GLN A 170 -6.94 14.65 6.39
CA GLN A 170 -6.13 13.78 7.25
C GLN A 170 -5.24 12.85 6.42
N LYS A 171 -5.67 12.52 5.20
CA LYS A 171 -4.86 11.77 4.25
C LYS A 171 -3.78 12.66 3.58
N GLN A 172 -4.01 13.95 3.41
CA GLN A 172 -3.06 14.90 2.78
C GLN A 172 -2.00 15.48 3.74
N ARG A 173 -2.33 15.75 5.00
CA ARG A 173 -1.37 16.34 5.96
C ARG A 173 -0.22 15.41 6.34
N ARG A 174 -0.38 14.11 6.09
CA ARG A 174 0.71 13.14 6.23
C ARG A 174 1.65 13.11 5.02
N GLN A 175 1.27 13.75 3.90
CA GLN A 175 2.09 13.87 2.67
C GLN A 175 3.05 15.08 2.68
N GLY A 176 2.82 16.08 3.52
CA GLY A 176 3.57 17.34 3.53
C GLY A 176 4.60 17.53 4.65
N GLY A 177 4.84 16.56 5.48
CA GLY A 177 5.63 16.69 6.70
C GLY A 177 7.15 16.57 6.57
N ASN A 178 7.71 16.27 5.40
CA ASN A 178 9.16 16.14 5.21
C ASN A 178 9.65 16.86 3.93
N ALA A 179 9.44 18.17 3.91
CA ALA A 179 10.16 19.07 3.02
C ALA A 179 10.67 20.25 3.86
N SER A 180 11.70 20.01 4.65
CA SER A 180 12.59 21.03 5.23
C SER A 180 13.96 20.41 5.40
#